data_44f3befd8a551d16d6ccab3172deecfa
#
_entry.id   44f3befd8a551d16d6ccab3172deecfa
#
_cell.length_a   1.000
_cell.length_b   1.000
_cell.length_c   1.000
_cell.angle_alpha   90.00
_cell.angle_beta   90.00
_cell.angle_gamma   90.00
#
_symmetry.space_group_name_H-M   'P 1'
#
loop_
_entity.id
_entity.type
_entity.pdbx_description
1 polymer ?
#
loop_
_entity_poly.entity_id
_entity_poly.type
_entity_poly.pdbx_seq_one_letter_code
_entity_poly.pdbx_strand_id
1 'polypeptide(L)'
;MNTGESLSLTVTRTIRADAARLFQAWTDPAQLVAWWGPRPVTCTEAQVDLRVGGRYRTGNRLPDGNILYISGVFEAIEAPRLLIYTWQVEPAVGRPERVTVRFDERDGQTEVSITHERIGDAALRDRHQAGWQGCFDSLAAYLEG
;
A
#
# COMPACT_ATOMS: atom_id res chain seq x y z
N MET A 1 -5.51 30.76 -7.61
CA MET A 1 -4.49 29.76 -7.58
C MET A 1 -4.55 28.90 -6.32
N ASN A 2 -4.50 27.68 -6.47
CA ASN A 2 -4.85 26.74 -5.45
C ASN A 2 -3.63 26.02 -4.92
N THR A 3 -2.82 26.73 -4.19
CA THR A 3 -1.53 26.22 -3.73
C THR A 3 -1.65 25.15 -2.65
N GLY A 4 -2.81 25.06 -1.98
CA GLY A 4 -3.03 24.04 -0.96
C GLY A 4 -3.66 22.76 -1.48
N GLU A 5 -3.96 22.71 -2.78
CA GLU A 5 -4.65 21.57 -3.36
C GLU A 5 -3.72 20.39 -3.54
N SER A 6 -4.13 19.24 -3.01
CA SER A 6 -3.36 18.01 -3.17
C SER A 6 -3.93 17.17 -4.30
N LEU A 7 -3.08 16.30 -4.84
CA LEU A 7 -3.42 15.38 -5.91
C LEU A 7 -3.72 14.00 -5.34
N SER A 8 -4.43 13.20 -6.11
CA SER A 8 -4.73 11.82 -5.76
C SER A 8 -4.66 10.92 -6.99
N LEU A 9 -4.64 9.62 -6.73
CA LEU A 9 -4.74 8.62 -7.78
C LEU A 9 -5.58 7.47 -7.27
N THR A 10 -6.14 6.71 -8.20
CA THR A 10 -6.82 5.45 -7.89
C THR A 10 -6.35 4.41 -8.89
N VAL A 11 -5.93 3.25 -8.37
CA VAL A 11 -5.57 2.09 -9.20
C VAL A 11 -6.39 0.90 -8.73
N THR A 12 -6.75 0.04 -9.66
CA THR A 12 -7.64 -1.09 -9.40
C THR A 12 -7.11 -2.33 -10.10
N ARG A 13 -7.22 -3.49 -9.43
CA ARG A 13 -6.83 -4.78 -10.01
C ARG A 13 -7.73 -5.87 -9.46
N THR A 14 -8.20 -6.76 -10.33
CA THR A 14 -8.91 -7.96 -9.89
C THR A 14 -7.91 -9.09 -9.70
N ILE A 15 -7.94 -9.72 -8.52
CA ILE A 15 -7.02 -10.79 -8.15
C ILE A 15 -7.86 -12.03 -7.80
N ARG A 16 -7.41 -13.20 -8.23
CA ARG A 16 -8.12 -14.46 -7.99
C ARG A 16 -7.80 -14.99 -6.60
N ALA A 17 -8.36 -14.34 -5.61
CA ALA A 17 -8.28 -14.72 -4.21
C ALA A 17 -9.46 -14.06 -3.50
N ASP A 18 -9.88 -14.63 -2.36
CA ASP A 18 -10.95 -14.01 -1.60
C ASP A 18 -10.45 -12.79 -0.82
N ALA A 19 -11.39 -11.97 -0.36
CA ALA A 19 -11.05 -10.74 0.34
C ALA A 19 -10.29 -11.01 1.65
N ALA A 20 -10.67 -12.06 2.38
CA ALA A 20 -9.99 -12.41 3.63
C ALA A 20 -8.52 -12.75 3.38
N ARG A 21 -8.24 -13.49 2.31
CA ARG A 21 -6.87 -13.86 1.95
C ARG A 21 -6.05 -12.62 1.57
N LEU A 22 -6.64 -11.72 0.81
CA LEU A 22 -6.00 -10.47 0.41
C LEU A 22 -5.76 -9.54 1.59
N PHE A 23 -6.75 -9.41 2.46
CA PHE A 23 -6.60 -8.61 3.67
C PHE A 23 -5.45 -9.13 4.54
N GLN A 24 -5.35 -10.44 4.70
CA GLN A 24 -4.28 -11.06 5.46
C GLN A 24 -2.92 -10.78 4.82
N ALA A 25 -2.81 -10.93 3.49
CA ALA A 25 -1.56 -10.64 2.79
C ALA A 25 -1.10 -9.20 2.99
N TRP A 26 -2.06 -8.28 3.12
CA TRP A 26 -1.80 -6.84 3.27
C TRP A 26 -1.43 -6.44 4.70
N THR A 27 -1.77 -7.25 5.69
CA THR A 27 -1.64 -6.86 7.10
C THR A 27 -0.71 -7.77 7.92
N ASP A 28 -0.36 -8.94 7.40
CA ASP A 28 0.54 -9.86 8.09
C ASP A 28 1.99 -9.52 7.70
N PRO A 29 2.84 -9.15 8.68
CA PRO A 29 4.23 -8.80 8.39
C PRO A 29 5.01 -9.85 7.61
N ALA A 30 4.81 -11.14 7.93
CA ALA A 30 5.51 -12.22 7.25
C ALA A 30 5.12 -12.29 5.77
N GLN A 31 3.87 -12.00 5.46
CA GLN A 31 3.40 -12.00 4.07
C GLN A 31 3.83 -10.74 3.34
N LEU A 32 3.81 -9.58 4.01
CA LEU A 32 4.29 -8.34 3.41
C LEU A 32 5.74 -8.48 2.92
N VAL A 33 6.59 -9.09 3.71
CA VAL A 33 7.98 -9.32 3.31
C VAL A 33 8.06 -10.16 2.04
N ALA A 34 7.09 -11.04 1.83
CA ALA A 34 7.11 -11.94 0.67
C ALA A 34 6.70 -11.26 -0.64
N TRP A 35 5.80 -10.26 -0.61
CA TRP A 35 5.27 -9.71 -1.86
C TRP A 35 5.39 -8.20 -2.01
N TRP A 36 5.53 -7.45 -0.91
CA TRP A 36 5.46 -5.99 -0.95
C TRP A 36 6.58 -5.39 -1.80
N GLY A 37 6.20 -4.39 -2.60
CA GLY A 37 7.12 -3.59 -3.38
C GLY A 37 7.05 -3.88 -4.87
N PRO A 38 7.16 -2.82 -5.70
CA PRO A 38 7.28 -2.98 -7.14
C PRO A 38 8.70 -3.42 -7.45
N ARG A 39 8.87 -4.57 -8.10
CA ARG A 39 10.20 -5.05 -8.44
C ARG A 39 10.92 -4.02 -9.30
N PRO A 40 12.22 -3.79 -9.12
CA PRO A 40 13.18 -4.59 -8.32
C PRO A 40 13.28 -4.21 -6.84
N VAL A 41 12.37 -3.39 -6.33
CA VAL A 41 12.31 -3.06 -4.89
C VAL A 41 11.83 -4.29 -4.13
N THR A 42 12.48 -4.60 -3.01
CA THR A 42 12.09 -5.74 -2.17
C THR A 42 11.87 -5.29 -0.74
N CYS A 43 10.85 -5.88 -0.09
CA CYS A 43 10.58 -5.62 1.32
C CYS A 43 11.51 -6.47 2.17
N THR A 44 12.31 -5.83 3.02
CA THR A 44 13.28 -6.53 3.86
C THR A 44 12.77 -6.77 5.28
N GLU A 45 11.81 -5.95 5.73
CA GLU A 45 11.21 -6.09 7.04
C GLU A 45 9.87 -5.39 7.07
N ALA A 46 8.98 -5.86 7.93
CA ALA A 46 7.67 -5.24 8.13
C ALA A 46 7.26 -5.38 9.58
N GLN A 47 6.66 -4.33 10.12
CA GLN A 47 6.07 -4.30 11.45
C GLN A 47 4.66 -3.75 11.32
N VAL A 48 3.69 -4.42 11.94
CA VAL A 48 2.28 -4.02 11.85
C VAL A 48 1.64 -4.18 13.22
N ASP A 49 1.05 -3.09 13.72
CA ASP A 49 0.18 -3.13 14.89
C ASP A 49 -1.24 -2.90 14.36
N LEU A 50 -1.95 -3.99 14.09
CA LEU A 50 -3.20 -3.94 13.35
C LEU A 50 -4.37 -3.55 14.24
N ARG A 51 -4.49 -2.24 14.50
CA ARG A 51 -5.60 -1.63 15.22
C ARG A 51 -5.67 -0.17 14.83
N VAL A 52 -6.83 0.44 14.98
CA VAL A 52 -6.97 1.88 14.74
C VAL A 52 -6.06 2.61 15.72
N GLY A 53 -5.23 3.53 15.19
CA GLY A 53 -4.20 4.20 15.96
C GLY A 53 -2.88 3.43 16.06
N GLY A 54 -2.85 2.17 15.63
CA GLY A 54 -1.63 1.38 15.59
C GLY A 54 -0.74 1.80 14.42
N ARG A 55 0.55 1.49 14.54
CA ARG A 55 1.54 1.89 13.55
C ARG A 55 1.97 0.72 12.69
N TYR A 56 2.40 1.03 11.47
CA TYR A 56 3.10 0.07 10.62
C TYR A 56 4.38 0.71 10.09
N ARG A 57 5.33 -0.13 9.71
CA ARG A 57 6.58 0.30 9.11
C ARG A 57 7.12 -0.80 8.21
N THR A 58 7.54 -0.44 7.01
CA THR A 58 8.19 -1.37 6.08
C THR A 58 9.55 -0.85 5.66
N GLY A 59 10.53 -1.74 5.59
CA GLY A 59 11.83 -1.45 5.03
C GLY A 59 11.89 -1.97 3.61
N ASN A 60 12.29 -1.11 2.67
CA ASN A 60 12.24 -1.41 1.25
C ASN A 60 13.63 -1.20 0.66
N ARG A 61 14.23 -2.27 0.16
CA ARG A 61 15.56 -2.20 -0.45
C ARG A 61 15.43 -1.76 -1.89
N LEU A 62 16.09 -0.66 -2.21
CA LEU A 62 16.16 -0.12 -3.56
C LEU A 62 17.25 -0.81 -4.37
N PRO A 63 17.25 -0.70 -5.71
CA PRO A 63 18.27 -1.33 -6.55
C PRO A 63 19.71 -0.92 -6.20
N ASP A 64 19.91 0.27 -5.64
CA ASP A 64 21.24 0.74 -5.22
C ASP A 64 21.68 0.20 -3.86
N GLY A 65 20.84 -0.62 -3.22
CA GLY A 65 21.13 -1.21 -1.91
C GLY A 65 20.66 -0.40 -0.72
N ASN A 66 20.24 0.84 -0.93
CA ASN A 66 19.70 1.66 0.16
C ASN A 66 18.34 1.13 0.62
N ILE A 67 18.05 1.31 1.89
CA ILE A 67 16.76 0.91 2.48
C ILE A 67 15.91 2.16 2.67
N LEU A 68 14.74 2.16 2.05
CA LEU A 68 13.74 3.21 2.19
C LEU A 68 12.68 2.75 3.18
N TYR A 69 12.48 3.49 4.26
CA TYR A 69 11.45 3.14 5.24
C TYR A 69 10.18 3.92 4.96
N ILE A 70 9.06 3.20 4.97
CA ILE A 70 7.73 3.78 4.83
C ILE A 70 6.96 3.42 6.10
N SER A 71 6.25 4.39 6.66
CA SER A 71 5.51 4.19 7.89
C SER A 71 4.22 5.00 7.90
N GLY A 72 3.35 4.66 8.84
CA GLY A 72 2.09 5.36 9.02
C GLY A 72 1.30 4.82 10.20
N VAL A 73 0.05 5.28 10.27
CA VAL A 73 -0.90 4.95 11.34
C VAL A 73 -2.21 4.50 10.69
N PHE A 74 -2.80 3.43 11.21
CA PHE A 74 -4.11 2.98 10.75
C PHE A 74 -5.20 3.93 11.24
N GLU A 75 -6.01 4.43 10.31
CA GLU A 75 -7.13 5.32 10.61
C GLU A 75 -8.47 4.59 10.62
N ALA A 76 -8.61 3.55 9.81
CA ALA A 76 -9.83 2.72 9.77
C ALA A 76 -9.47 1.29 9.38
N ILE A 77 -10.11 0.34 10.02
CA ILE A 77 -9.93 -1.08 9.72
C ILE A 77 -11.31 -1.73 9.76
N GLU A 78 -11.79 -2.22 8.62
CA GLU A 78 -13.04 -2.98 8.52
C GLU A 78 -12.74 -4.28 7.77
N ALA A 79 -12.20 -5.24 8.49
CA ALA A 79 -11.79 -6.52 7.90
C ALA A 79 -13.00 -7.30 7.37
N PRO A 80 -12.92 -7.90 6.19
CA PRO A 80 -11.81 -7.86 5.23
C PRO A 80 -12.02 -6.86 4.08
N ARG A 81 -12.82 -5.81 4.27
CA ARG A 81 -13.28 -4.93 3.19
C ARG A 81 -12.49 -3.64 3.02
N LEU A 82 -11.91 -3.13 4.11
CA LEU A 82 -11.41 -1.74 4.09
C LEU A 82 -10.23 -1.56 5.02
N LEU A 83 -9.20 -0.87 4.50
CA LEU A 83 -8.10 -0.33 5.30
C LEU A 83 -7.89 1.13 4.89
N ILE A 84 -7.75 2.01 5.88
CA ILE A 84 -7.30 3.39 5.64
C ILE A 84 -6.12 3.64 6.56
N TYR A 85 -5.01 4.11 5.99
CA TYR A 85 -3.82 4.39 6.78
C TYR A 85 -3.06 5.57 6.20
N THR A 86 -2.27 6.23 7.04
CA THR A 86 -1.38 7.28 6.58
C THR A 86 -0.13 6.65 5.97
N TRP A 87 0.57 7.42 5.15
CA TRP A 87 1.71 6.92 4.40
C TRP A 87 2.75 8.02 4.28
N GLN A 88 3.98 7.72 4.68
CA GLN A 88 5.07 8.67 4.52
C GLN A 88 6.41 7.95 4.47
N VAL A 89 7.33 8.54 3.70
CA VAL A 89 8.71 8.09 3.64
C VAL A 89 9.46 8.74 4.80
N GLU A 90 10.27 7.95 5.52
CA GLU A 90 11.07 8.48 6.63
C GLU A 90 12.37 9.12 6.12
N PRO A 91 12.84 10.21 6.75
CA PRO A 91 12.21 10.90 7.88
C PRO A 91 10.95 11.64 7.46
N ALA A 92 9.95 11.61 8.34
CA ALA A 92 8.66 12.22 8.04
C ALA A 92 8.76 13.73 8.02
N VAL A 93 8.28 14.35 6.94
CA VAL A 93 8.26 15.80 6.79
C VAL A 93 6.88 16.22 6.30
N GLY A 94 6.27 17.14 7.03
CA GLY A 94 4.98 17.68 6.65
C GLY A 94 3.81 16.75 6.93
N ARG A 95 2.71 16.99 6.23
CA ARG A 95 1.49 16.23 6.39
C ARG A 95 1.63 14.86 5.71
N PRO A 96 1.27 13.77 6.38
CA PRO A 96 1.34 12.45 5.75
C PRO A 96 0.34 12.31 4.62
N GLU A 97 0.66 11.49 3.64
CA GLU A 97 -0.27 11.07 2.62
C GLU A 97 -1.24 10.04 3.21
N ARG A 98 -2.31 9.74 2.51
CA ARG A 98 -3.31 8.77 2.97
C ARG A 98 -3.56 7.73 1.89
N VAL A 99 -3.66 6.48 2.30
CA VAL A 99 -3.97 5.36 1.41
C VAL A 99 -5.24 4.69 1.90
N THR A 100 -6.19 4.51 0.98
CA THR A 100 -7.41 3.74 1.22
C THR A 100 -7.37 2.50 0.34
N VAL A 101 -7.50 1.32 0.96
CA VAL A 101 -7.54 0.05 0.23
C VAL A 101 -8.90 -0.58 0.44
N ARG A 102 -9.59 -0.88 -0.67
CA ARG A 102 -10.90 -1.55 -0.64
C ARG A 102 -10.76 -2.92 -1.28
N PHE A 103 -11.39 -3.91 -0.66
CA PHE A 103 -11.40 -5.29 -1.12
C PHE A 103 -12.84 -5.68 -1.40
N ASP A 104 -13.22 -5.71 -2.68
CA ASP A 104 -14.60 -5.99 -3.12
C ASP A 104 -14.64 -7.37 -3.77
N GLU A 105 -15.06 -8.35 -2.98
CA GLU A 105 -15.09 -9.75 -3.43
C GLU A 105 -16.35 -10.07 -4.21
N ARG A 106 -16.17 -10.76 -5.34
CA ARG A 106 -17.26 -11.27 -6.16
C ARG A 106 -16.85 -12.60 -6.79
N ASP A 107 -17.60 -13.65 -6.50
CA ASP A 107 -17.44 -14.97 -7.15
C ASP A 107 -16.00 -15.51 -6.99
N GLY A 108 -15.44 -15.39 -5.80
CA GLY A 108 -14.11 -15.93 -5.50
C GLY A 108 -12.95 -15.10 -5.99
N GLN A 109 -13.23 -13.96 -6.59
CA GLN A 109 -12.23 -12.98 -7.00
C GLN A 109 -12.47 -11.68 -6.23
N THR A 110 -11.44 -10.88 -6.11
CA THR A 110 -11.55 -9.61 -5.39
C THR A 110 -11.02 -8.48 -6.25
N GLU A 111 -11.83 -7.45 -6.41
CA GLU A 111 -11.37 -6.20 -6.99
C GLU A 111 -10.73 -5.38 -5.86
N VAL A 112 -9.43 -5.15 -5.97
CA VAL A 112 -8.69 -4.34 -5.01
C VAL A 112 -8.53 -2.94 -5.60
N SER A 113 -8.98 -1.94 -4.85
CA SER A 113 -8.85 -0.54 -5.25
C SER A 113 -7.96 0.18 -4.24
N ILE A 114 -6.99 0.93 -4.74
CA ILE A 114 -6.12 1.76 -3.91
C ILE A 114 -6.35 3.21 -4.31
N THR A 115 -6.73 4.04 -3.34
CA THR A 115 -6.79 5.49 -3.52
C THR A 115 -5.70 6.11 -2.65
N HIS A 116 -4.77 6.81 -3.27
CA HIS A 116 -3.65 7.45 -2.60
C HIS A 116 -3.83 8.94 -2.74
N GLU A 117 -3.91 9.64 -1.62
CA GLU A 117 -4.30 11.05 -1.53
C GLU A 117 -3.23 11.89 -0.88
N ARG A 118 -3.38 13.19 -0.97
CA ARG A 118 -2.50 14.19 -0.36
C ARG A 118 -1.11 14.18 -1.00
N ILE A 119 -1.06 13.90 -2.31
CA ILE A 119 0.19 13.85 -3.07
C ILE A 119 0.56 15.27 -3.47
N GLY A 120 1.82 15.63 -3.30
CA GLY A 120 2.27 17.02 -3.45
C GLY A 120 2.37 17.54 -4.87
N ASP A 121 2.70 16.68 -5.84
CA ASP A 121 2.84 17.11 -7.23
C ASP A 121 2.57 15.97 -8.21
N ALA A 122 2.42 16.33 -9.49
CA ALA A 122 2.05 15.38 -10.53
C ALA A 122 3.13 14.34 -10.82
N ALA A 123 4.38 14.71 -10.74
CA ALA A 123 5.48 13.76 -10.96
C ALA A 123 5.50 12.69 -9.88
N LEU A 124 5.27 13.08 -8.63
CA LEU A 124 5.18 12.14 -7.51
C LEU A 124 3.96 11.24 -7.67
N ARG A 125 2.81 11.80 -8.10
CA ARG A 125 1.62 11.01 -8.36
C ARG A 125 1.88 9.94 -9.41
N ASP A 126 2.57 10.27 -10.49
CA ASP A 126 2.88 9.31 -11.55
C ASP A 126 3.80 8.19 -11.03
N ARG A 127 4.77 8.53 -10.19
CA ARG A 127 5.65 7.52 -9.57
C ARG A 127 4.88 6.61 -8.62
N HIS A 128 3.96 7.16 -7.83
CA HIS A 128 3.12 6.35 -6.94
C HIS A 128 2.21 5.42 -7.75
N GLN A 129 1.64 5.91 -8.85
CA GLN A 129 0.78 5.09 -9.69
C GLN A 129 1.56 3.90 -10.25
N ALA A 130 2.74 4.14 -10.81
CA ALA A 130 3.58 3.07 -11.33
C ALA A 130 3.99 2.09 -10.23
N GLY A 131 4.32 2.62 -9.05
CA GLY A 131 4.67 1.79 -7.89
C GLY A 131 3.54 0.88 -7.45
N TRP A 132 2.32 1.40 -7.36
CA TRP A 132 1.15 0.59 -6.98
C TRP A 132 0.84 -0.47 -8.03
N GLN A 133 0.97 -0.15 -9.31
CA GLN A 133 0.79 -1.14 -10.37
C GLN A 133 1.80 -2.28 -10.25
N GLY A 134 3.05 -1.95 -9.95
CA GLY A 134 4.08 -2.96 -9.68
C GLY A 134 3.80 -3.78 -8.44
N CYS A 135 3.27 -3.16 -7.38
CA CYS A 135 2.84 -3.87 -6.19
C CYS A 135 1.71 -4.85 -6.50
N PHE A 136 0.75 -4.47 -7.32
CA PHE A 136 -0.31 -5.38 -7.74
C PHE A 136 0.24 -6.57 -8.52
N ASP A 137 1.23 -6.34 -9.39
CA ASP A 137 1.87 -7.44 -10.12
C ASP A 137 2.51 -8.43 -9.14
N SER A 138 3.22 -7.93 -8.13
CA SER A 138 3.84 -8.76 -7.10
C SER A 138 2.82 -9.51 -6.27
N LEU A 139 1.73 -8.83 -5.88
CA LEU A 139 0.67 -9.43 -5.10
C LEU A 139 -0.04 -10.53 -5.88
N ALA A 140 -0.36 -10.27 -7.14
CA ALA A 140 -1.01 -11.27 -7.99
C ALA A 140 -0.12 -12.50 -8.15
N ALA A 141 1.18 -12.31 -8.38
CA ALA A 141 2.13 -13.41 -8.48
C ALA A 141 2.18 -14.22 -7.19
N TYR A 142 2.15 -13.55 -6.05
CA TYR A 142 2.19 -14.20 -4.74
C TYR A 142 0.94 -15.04 -4.47
N LEU A 143 -0.25 -14.53 -4.82
CA LEU A 143 -1.52 -15.18 -4.49
C LEU A 143 -2.04 -16.11 -5.59
N GLU A 144 -1.76 -15.82 -6.86
CA GLU A 144 -2.25 -16.62 -7.99
C GLU A 144 -1.22 -17.63 -8.50
N GLY A 145 0.00 -17.35 -8.21
CA GLY A 145 1.12 -18.17 -8.65
C GLY A 145 1.37 -19.33 -7.73
#